data_6ef2ecca40c5b659d4e3ab648092a89b
#
_entry.id   6ef2ecca40c5b659d4e3ab648092a89b
#
_cell.length_a   1.000
_cell.length_b   1.000
_cell.length_c   1.000
_cell.angle_alpha   90.00
_cell.angle_beta   90.00
_cell.angle_gamma   90.00
#
_symmetry.space_group_name_H-M   'P 1'
#
loop_
_entity.id
_entity.type
_entity.pdbx_description
1 polymer ?
#
loop_
_entity_poly.entity_id
_entity_poly.type
_entity_poly.pdbx_seq_one_letter_code
_entity_poly.pdbx_strand_id
1 'polypeptide(L)'
;MQHGGPALDGSRMTQEQIVQLLPTREGHFIFESGHHGQFWLDLERLFLHPERVRPLAEELAGRLRDHQIEAICGPLIEGAFVGLMVASALRLPFSYSAPVRDDRATGLFPISYPIPEALRSELRGKRVAVVNDIINAGSAVRGTLASLKRCGAQPVVIGTLAVYGDAACELATTHDVALETLASFASRIWEPSVCPLCAKGVPLHA
;
A
#
# COMPACT_ATOMS: atom_id res chain seq x y z
N MET A 1 26.16 -26.68 16.06
CA MET A 1 25.14 -27.17 15.13
C MET A 1 24.68 -25.98 14.30
N GLN A 2 25.13 -25.91 13.06
CA GLN A 2 24.80 -24.84 12.13
C GLN A 2 23.44 -25.16 11.49
N HIS A 3 22.41 -24.37 11.79
CA HIS A 3 21.18 -24.38 11.02
C HIS A 3 21.35 -23.44 9.82
N GLY A 4 21.80 -23.99 8.71
CA GLY A 4 21.72 -23.35 7.41
C GLY A 4 20.25 -23.28 7.00
N GLY A 5 19.64 -22.11 7.09
CA GLY A 5 18.38 -21.83 6.42
C GLY A 5 18.59 -21.88 4.91
N PRO A 6 17.59 -22.29 4.11
CA PRO A 6 17.72 -22.33 2.67
C PRO A 6 18.05 -20.94 2.13
N ALA A 7 19.13 -20.85 1.35
CA ALA A 7 19.42 -19.68 0.54
C ALA A 7 18.25 -19.50 -0.43
N LEU A 8 17.56 -18.35 -0.32
CA LEU A 8 16.53 -17.97 -1.28
C LEU A 8 17.21 -17.78 -2.63
N ASP A 9 16.92 -18.69 -3.55
CA ASP A 9 17.23 -18.52 -4.96
C ASP A 9 16.61 -17.19 -5.42
N GLY A 10 17.44 -16.27 -5.94
CA GLY A 10 17.08 -14.88 -6.22
C GLY A 10 16.15 -14.68 -7.42
N SER A 11 15.26 -15.61 -7.71
CA SER A 11 14.25 -15.46 -8.75
C SER A 11 13.08 -14.63 -8.19
N ARG A 12 12.75 -13.53 -8.87
CA ARG A 12 11.55 -12.71 -8.58
C ARG A 12 10.30 -13.58 -8.71
N MET A 13 9.35 -13.36 -7.83
CA MET A 13 8.06 -14.03 -7.91
C MET A 13 7.32 -13.64 -9.20
N THR A 14 6.68 -14.64 -9.82
CA THR A 14 5.80 -14.36 -10.97
C THR A 14 4.51 -13.69 -10.51
N GLN A 15 3.84 -12.99 -11.42
CA GLN A 15 2.55 -12.36 -11.13
C GLN A 15 1.51 -13.37 -10.62
N GLU A 16 1.50 -14.57 -11.19
CA GLU A 16 0.59 -15.65 -10.78
C GLU A 16 0.84 -16.09 -9.34
N GLN A 17 2.10 -16.27 -8.95
CA GLN A 17 2.48 -16.62 -7.57
C GLN A 17 2.06 -15.53 -6.58
N ILE A 18 2.24 -14.25 -6.95
CA ILE A 18 1.83 -13.12 -6.12
C ILE A 18 0.31 -13.10 -5.93
N VAL A 19 -0.45 -13.22 -7.04
CA VAL A 19 -1.92 -13.21 -6.99
C VAL A 19 -2.47 -14.38 -6.17
N GLN A 20 -1.84 -15.56 -6.22
CA GLN A 20 -2.23 -16.71 -5.39
C GLN A 20 -2.04 -16.49 -3.89
N LEU A 21 -1.09 -15.65 -3.49
CA LEU A 21 -0.87 -15.29 -2.08
C LEU A 21 -1.84 -14.20 -1.58
N LEU A 22 -2.39 -13.40 -2.49
CA LEU A 22 -3.35 -12.34 -2.15
C LEU A 22 -4.75 -12.94 -2.02
N PRO A 23 -5.39 -12.88 -0.82
CA PRO A 23 -6.70 -13.45 -0.60
C PRO A 23 -7.77 -12.60 -1.29
N THR A 24 -8.00 -12.85 -2.57
CA THR A 24 -9.03 -12.19 -3.37
C THR A 24 -10.33 -12.96 -3.33
N ARG A 25 -11.44 -12.24 -3.22
CA ARG A 25 -12.80 -12.76 -3.41
C ARG A 25 -13.42 -12.09 -4.62
N GLU A 26 -14.06 -12.88 -5.45
CA GLU A 26 -14.86 -12.38 -6.56
C GLU A 26 -16.34 -12.31 -6.13
N GLY A 27 -17.02 -11.20 -6.48
CA GLY A 27 -18.40 -10.97 -6.06
C GLY A 27 -18.90 -9.60 -6.44
N HIS A 28 -19.89 -9.07 -5.71
CA HIS A 28 -20.41 -7.72 -5.87
C HIS A 28 -20.30 -7.01 -4.53
N PHE A 29 -19.39 -6.09 -4.40
CA PHE A 29 -19.01 -5.44 -3.14
C PHE A 29 -19.28 -3.94 -3.20
N ILE A 30 -19.58 -3.33 -2.03
CA ILE A 30 -19.62 -1.88 -1.83
C ILE A 30 -18.32 -1.48 -1.13
N PHE A 31 -17.60 -0.50 -1.69
CA PHE A 31 -16.44 0.12 -1.06
C PHE A 31 -16.84 1.27 -0.14
N GLU A 32 -15.96 1.69 0.77
CA GLU A 32 -16.17 2.85 1.65
C GLU A 32 -16.51 4.14 0.89
N SER A 33 -16.05 4.27 -0.36
CA SER A 33 -16.37 5.36 -1.26
C SER A 33 -17.81 5.33 -1.80
N GLY A 34 -18.59 4.27 -1.51
CA GLY A 34 -19.91 4.03 -2.06
C GLY A 34 -19.91 3.44 -3.48
N HIS A 35 -18.74 3.27 -4.09
CA HIS A 35 -18.64 2.59 -5.40
C HIS A 35 -18.82 1.09 -5.25
N HIS A 36 -19.28 0.46 -6.33
CA HIS A 36 -19.41 -0.99 -6.42
C HIS A 36 -18.19 -1.61 -7.11
N GLY A 37 -17.75 -2.79 -6.65
CA GLY A 37 -16.63 -3.52 -7.24
C GLY A 37 -16.87 -5.00 -7.37
N GLN A 38 -16.13 -5.63 -8.29
CA GLN A 38 -16.21 -7.07 -8.54
C GLN A 38 -15.23 -7.88 -7.68
N PHE A 39 -14.17 -7.25 -7.19
CA PHE A 39 -13.12 -7.91 -6.40
C PHE A 39 -12.99 -7.28 -5.03
N TRP A 40 -12.76 -8.14 -4.04
CA TRP A 40 -12.43 -7.74 -2.67
C TRP A 40 -11.12 -8.42 -2.27
N LEU A 41 -10.18 -7.66 -1.75
CA LEU A 41 -8.99 -8.21 -1.12
C LEU A 41 -9.23 -8.27 0.40
N ASP A 42 -9.16 -9.49 0.94
CA ASP A 42 -9.39 -9.75 2.36
C ASP A 42 -8.07 -9.63 3.14
N LEU A 43 -7.62 -8.39 3.31
CA LEU A 43 -6.34 -8.07 3.95
C LEU A 43 -6.29 -8.50 5.41
N GLU A 44 -7.40 -8.40 6.13
CA GLU A 44 -7.49 -8.82 7.53
C GLU A 44 -7.11 -10.28 7.66
N ARG A 45 -7.59 -11.13 6.74
CA ARG A 45 -7.17 -12.55 6.69
C ARG A 45 -5.72 -12.74 6.29
N LEU A 46 -5.17 -11.87 5.45
CA LEU A 46 -3.76 -11.93 5.09
C LEU A 46 -2.90 -11.63 6.33
N PHE A 47 -3.22 -10.56 7.05
CA PHE A 47 -2.46 -10.13 8.22
C PHE A 47 -2.67 -11.02 9.47
N LEU A 48 -3.75 -11.79 9.53
CA LEU A 48 -3.95 -12.78 10.58
C LEU A 48 -2.80 -13.81 10.62
N HIS A 49 -2.14 -14.03 9.47
CA HIS A 49 -1.05 -14.96 9.30
C HIS A 49 0.20 -14.26 8.75
N PRO A 50 1.05 -13.64 9.60
CA PRO A 50 2.21 -12.86 9.16
C PRO A 50 3.18 -13.64 8.27
N GLU A 51 3.23 -14.98 8.41
CA GLU A 51 4.03 -15.84 7.53
C GLU A 51 3.58 -15.83 6.06
N ARG A 52 2.31 -15.47 5.79
CA ARG A 52 1.79 -15.30 4.42
C ARG A 52 2.16 -13.96 3.83
N VAL A 53 2.29 -12.93 4.67
CA VAL A 53 2.72 -11.58 4.25
C VAL A 53 4.21 -11.55 3.93
N ARG A 54 5.01 -12.35 4.65
CA ARG A 54 6.47 -12.34 4.55
C ARG A 54 6.99 -12.45 3.12
N PRO A 55 6.62 -13.46 2.31
CA PRO A 55 7.15 -13.59 0.94
C PRO A 55 6.78 -12.38 0.07
N LEU A 56 5.60 -11.79 0.26
CA LEU A 56 5.20 -10.58 -0.46
C LEU A 56 6.05 -9.37 -0.03
N ALA A 57 6.29 -9.20 1.27
CA ALA A 57 7.13 -8.13 1.79
C ALA A 57 8.59 -8.25 1.35
N GLU A 58 9.13 -9.48 1.29
CA GLU A 58 10.49 -9.76 0.81
C GLU A 58 10.63 -9.49 -0.71
N GLU A 59 9.63 -9.86 -1.51
CA GLU A 59 9.58 -9.54 -2.95
C GLU A 59 9.53 -8.03 -3.17
N LEU A 60 8.66 -7.31 -2.44
CA LEU A 60 8.56 -5.85 -2.52
C LEU A 60 9.87 -5.19 -2.07
N ALA A 61 10.48 -5.67 -0.99
CA ALA A 61 11.79 -5.22 -0.53
C ALA A 61 12.87 -5.38 -1.60
N GLY A 62 12.85 -6.50 -2.33
CA GLY A 62 13.73 -6.75 -3.46
C GLY A 62 13.62 -5.68 -4.55
N ARG A 63 12.39 -5.30 -4.93
CA ARG A 63 12.14 -4.25 -5.94
C ARG A 63 12.55 -2.86 -5.46
N LEU A 64 12.36 -2.57 -4.17
CA LEU A 64 12.69 -1.26 -3.60
C LEU A 64 14.20 -1.00 -3.45
N ARG A 65 15.06 -2.02 -3.47
CA ARG A 65 16.52 -1.87 -3.30
C ARG A 65 17.17 -0.93 -4.31
N ASP A 66 16.67 -0.94 -5.55
CA ASP A 66 17.26 -0.17 -6.64
C ASP A 66 17.04 1.34 -6.50
N HIS A 67 16.14 1.75 -5.59
CA HIS A 67 15.77 3.16 -5.37
C HIS A 67 16.63 3.89 -4.33
N GLN A 68 17.69 3.25 -3.80
CA GLN A 68 18.62 3.87 -2.83
C GLN A 68 17.89 4.48 -1.63
N ILE A 69 16.92 3.78 -1.08
CA ILE A 69 16.12 4.23 0.06
C ILE A 69 16.89 4.08 1.38
N GLU A 70 16.64 4.98 2.31
CA GLU A 70 17.29 5.06 3.62
C GLU A 70 16.30 4.85 4.77
N ALA A 71 14.99 4.90 4.50
CA ALA A 71 13.95 4.64 5.47
C ALA A 71 12.64 4.23 4.76
N ILE A 72 11.77 3.58 5.50
CA ILE A 72 10.41 3.19 5.09
C ILE A 72 9.39 3.97 5.92
N CYS A 73 8.31 4.41 5.27
CA CYS A 73 7.16 4.99 5.94
C CYS A 73 5.87 4.35 5.42
N GLY A 74 5.05 3.78 6.32
CA GLY A 74 3.75 3.20 5.98
C GLY A 74 2.60 3.98 6.62
N PRO A 75 1.50 4.26 5.91
CA PRO A 75 0.29 4.77 6.55
C PRO A 75 -0.37 3.70 7.42
N LEU A 76 -0.83 4.07 8.61
CA LEU A 76 -1.63 3.19 9.45
C LEU A 76 -2.99 2.92 8.77
N ILE A 77 -3.50 1.66 8.79
CA ILE A 77 -3.03 0.55 9.64
C ILE A 77 -2.27 -0.47 8.79
N GLU A 78 -2.87 -1.06 7.77
CA GLU A 78 -2.37 -2.21 7.01
C GLU A 78 -1.09 -1.87 6.24
N GLY A 79 -1.02 -0.68 5.67
CA GLY A 79 0.19 -0.21 4.99
C GLY A 79 1.40 -0.13 5.92
N ALA A 80 1.19 0.21 7.20
CA ALA A 80 2.26 0.20 8.18
C ALA A 80 2.74 -1.22 8.53
N PHE A 81 1.86 -2.23 8.53
CA PHE A 81 2.25 -3.62 8.75
C PHE A 81 3.16 -4.11 7.62
N VAL A 82 2.78 -3.87 6.37
CA VAL A 82 3.62 -4.21 5.22
C VAL A 82 4.94 -3.43 5.27
N GLY A 83 4.88 -2.12 5.53
CA GLY A 83 6.05 -1.25 5.64
C GLY A 83 7.05 -1.72 6.70
N LEU A 84 6.57 -2.15 7.87
CA LEU A 84 7.41 -2.70 8.93
C LEU A 84 8.12 -3.99 8.49
N MET A 85 7.42 -4.88 7.79
CA MET A 85 8.01 -6.12 7.30
C MET A 85 9.04 -5.86 6.19
N VAL A 86 8.75 -4.93 5.28
CA VAL A 86 9.70 -4.48 4.23
C VAL A 86 10.94 -3.84 4.87
N ALA A 87 10.76 -2.96 5.85
CA ALA A 87 11.86 -2.32 6.57
C ALA A 87 12.76 -3.35 7.27
N SER A 88 12.15 -4.36 7.91
CA SER A 88 12.86 -5.48 8.53
C SER A 88 13.69 -6.27 7.50
N ALA A 89 13.10 -6.59 6.34
CA ALA A 89 13.78 -7.32 5.26
C ALA A 89 14.97 -6.52 4.68
N LEU A 90 14.85 -5.19 4.61
CA LEU A 90 15.90 -4.30 4.13
C LEU A 90 16.88 -3.86 5.21
N ARG A 91 16.58 -4.10 6.49
CA ARG A 91 17.32 -3.60 7.67
C ARG A 91 17.40 -2.08 7.69
N LEU A 92 16.28 -1.43 7.33
CA LEU A 92 16.16 0.02 7.32
C LEU A 92 15.26 0.52 8.46
N PRO A 93 15.43 1.77 8.90
CA PRO A 93 14.51 2.43 9.82
C PRO A 93 13.09 2.42 9.28
N PHE A 94 12.12 2.22 10.19
CA PHE A 94 10.70 2.28 9.91
C PHE A 94 10.04 3.47 10.62
N SER A 95 9.13 4.11 9.92
CA SER A 95 8.23 5.13 10.44
C SER A 95 6.82 4.89 9.93
N TYR A 96 5.86 5.61 10.49
CA TYR A 96 4.48 5.55 10.03
C TYR A 96 3.82 6.93 10.03
N SER A 97 2.76 7.06 9.26
CA SER A 97 1.84 8.18 9.32
C SER A 97 0.49 7.70 9.87
N ALA A 98 -0.15 8.50 10.70
CA ALA A 98 -1.42 8.14 11.34
C ALA A 98 -2.56 8.99 10.75
N PRO A 99 -3.73 8.40 10.45
CA PRO A 99 -4.87 9.19 10.01
C PRO A 99 -5.38 10.06 11.17
N VAL A 100 -5.50 11.35 10.90
CA VAL A 100 -6.10 12.33 11.81
C VAL A 100 -7.23 13.02 11.07
N ARG A 101 -8.44 12.89 11.60
CA ARG A 101 -9.60 13.58 11.06
C ARG A 101 -9.59 15.03 11.55
N ASP A 102 -9.66 15.97 10.62
CA ASP A 102 -9.89 17.36 10.95
C ASP A 102 -11.38 17.67 10.83
N ASP A 103 -12.06 17.72 11.97
CA ASP A 103 -13.50 18.00 12.03
C ASP A 103 -13.85 19.44 11.61
N ARG A 104 -12.84 20.29 11.40
CA ARG A 104 -12.99 21.69 10.91
C ARG A 104 -12.73 21.82 9.42
N ALA A 105 -12.21 20.77 8.77
CA ALA A 105 -11.93 20.83 7.34
C ALA A 105 -13.25 20.76 6.55
N THR A 106 -13.58 21.86 5.89
CA THR A 106 -14.64 21.91 4.88
C THR A 106 -14.04 21.56 3.53
N GLY A 107 -14.21 20.32 3.06
CA GLY A 107 -13.69 19.89 1.74
C GLY A 107 -13.62 18.37 1.55
N LEU A 108 -13.18 17.98 0.36
CA LEU A 108 -13.16 16.58 -0.10
C LEU A 108 -12.17 15.64 0.64
N PHE A 109 -11.25 16.16 1.48
CA PHE A 109 -10.23 15.35 2.16
C PHE A 109 -10.07 15.75 3.64
N PRO A 110 -11.04 15.36 4.52
CA PRO A 110 -11.00 15.73 5.93
C PRO A 110 -9.95 14.95 6.75
N ILE A 111 -9.19 14.05 6.11
CA ILE A 111 -8.22 13.18 6.77
C ILE A 111 -6.80 13.59 6.36
N SER A 112 -5.99 13.97 7.34
CA SER A 112 -4.55 14.16 7.18
C SER A 112 -3.79 12.94 7.73
N TYR A 113 -2.54 12.76 7.27
CA TYR A 113 -1.68 11.64 7.67
C TYR A 113 -0.36 12.16 8.24
N PRO A 114 -0.36 12.82 9.42
CA PRO A 114 0.86 13.32 10.03
C PRO A 114 1.78 12.19 10.46
N ILE A 115 3.09 12.47 10.36
CA ILE A 115 4.13 11.62 10.97
C ILE A 115 4.27 12.04 12.44
N PRO A 116 4.34 11.10 13.40
CA PRO A 116 4.58 11.40 14.80
C PRO A 116 5.79 12.29 14.99
N GLU A 117 5.68 13.28 15.86
CA GLU A 117 6.71 14.31 16.05
C GLU A 117 8.06 13.72 16.41
N ALA A 118 8.08 12.71 17.26
CA ALA A 118 9.29 12.01 17.67
C ALA A 118 10.07 11.36 16.52
N LEU A 119 9.42 11.07 15.39
CA LEU A 119 10.04 10.39 14.25
C LEU A 119 10.51 11.37 13.15
N ARG A 120 10.08 12.64 13.21
CA ARG A 120 10.33 13.59 12.11
C ARG A 120 11.81 13.92 11.92
N SER A 121 12.56 14.05 13.03
CA SER A 121 14.00 14.33 12.98
C SER A 121 14.78 13.21 12.30
N GLU A 122 14.36 11.97 12.50
CA GLU A 122 15.00 10.77 11.93
C GLU A 122 14.80 10.66 10.41
N LEU A 123 13.78 11.30 9.87
CA LEU A 123 13.45 11.24 8.44
C LEU A 123 14.02 12.41 7.63
N ARG A 124 14.42 13.50 8.30
CA ARG A 124 14.89 14.71 7.63
C ARG A 124 16.09 14.44 6.72
N GLY A 125 15.97 14.85 5.47
CA GLY A 125 17.00 14.66 4.44
C GLY A 125 17.09 13.25 3.87
N LYS A 126 16.41 12.25 4.46
CA LYS A 126 16.48 10.86 4.01
C LYS A 126 15.62 10.60 2.79
N ARG A 127 16.09 9.70 1.96
CA ARG A 127 15.35 9.10 0.85
C ARG A 127 14.40 8.03 1.40
N VAL A 128 13.10 8.26 1.25
CA VAL A 128 12.06 7.44 1.92
C VAL A 128 11.19 6.72 0.89
N ALA A 129 10.98 5.42 1.07
CA ALA A 129 9.90 4.70 0.39
C ALA A 129 8.60 4.82 1.19
N VAL A 130 7.51 5.16 0.51
CA VAL A 130 6.17 5.05 1.08
C VAL A 130 5.64 3.66 0.73
N VAL A 131 5.42 2.83 1.75
CA VAL A 131 4.94 1.45 1.56
C VAL A 131 3.51 1.35 2.02
N ASN A 132 2.64 0.88 1.13
CA ASN A 132 1.23 0.61 1.42
C ASN A 132 0.89 -0.86 1.11
N ASP A 133 -0.22 -1.32 1.63
CA ASP A 133 -0.83 -2.63 1.32
C ASP A 133 -1.46 -2.62 -0.07
N ILE A 134 -2.54 -1.84 -0.24
CA ILE A 134 -3.25 -1.67 -1.51
C ILE A 134 -3.51 -0.18 -1.77
N ILE A 135 -3.37 0.22 -3.02
CA ILE A 135 -3.73 1.56 -3.44
C ILE A 135 -4.99 1.50 -4.32
N ASN A 136 -6.08 2.05 -3.79
CA ASN A 136 -7.32 2.34 -4.53
C ASN A 136 -7.31 3.80 -4.99
N ALA A 137 -7.97 4.70 -4.24
CA ALA A 137 -7.97 6.14 -4.51
C ALA A 137 -6.66 6.85 -4.05
N GLY A 138 -5.81 6.18 -3.29
CA GLY A 138 -4.50 6.67 -2.87
C GLY A 138 -4.48 7.78 -1.84
N SER A 139 -5.57 8.02 -1.10
CA SER A 139 -5.66 9.12 -0.13
C SER A 139 -4.62 9.03 0.99
N ALA A 140 -4.41 7.84 1.56
CA ALA A 140 -3.43 7.61 2.60
C ALA A 140 -2.00 7.85 2.11
N VAL A 141 -1.67 7.32 0.93
CA VAL A 141 -0.35 7.51 0.31
C VAL A 141 -0.10 8.98 0.00
N ARG A 142 -1.08 9.69 -0.58
CA ARG A 142 -0.99 11.15 -0.85
C ARG A 142 -0.73 11.94 0.42
N GLY A 143 -1.48 11.66 1.49
CA GLY A 143 -1.32 12.32 2.77
C GLY A 143 0.05 12.04 3.41
N THR A 144 0.56 10.81 3.28
CA THR A 144 1.88 10.41 3.77
C THR A 144 3.00 11.11 3.00
N LEU A 145 2.93 11.14 1.66
CA LEU A 145 3.89 11.85 0.81
C LEU A 145 3.97 13.34 1.18
N ALA A 146 2.81 14.00 1.35
CA ALA A 146 2.75 15.40 1.76
C ALA A 146 3.37 15.60 3.16
N SER A 147 3.16 14.69 4.09
CA SER A 147 3.71 14.77 5.45
C SER A 147 5.21 14.54 5.48
N LEU A 148 5.74 13.60 4.69
CA LEU A 148 7.18 13.40 4.52
C LEU A 148 7.88 14.64 3.98
N LYS A 149 7.34 15.24 2.92
CA LYS A 149 7.87 16.51 2.35
C LYS A 149 7.89 17.63 3.40
N ARG A 150 6.82 17.76 4.21
CA ARG A 150 6.78 18.74 5.32
C ARG A 150 7.83 18.49 6.41
N CYS A 151 8.21 17.25 6.64
CA CYS A 151 9.29 16.89 7.58
C CYS A 151 10.70 17.12 6.99
N GLY A 152 10.80 17.51 5.72
CA GLY A 152 12.08 17.63 5.02
C GLY A 152 12.67 16.29 4.58
N ALA A 153 11.87 15.23 4.53
CA ALA A 153 12.24 13.96 3.90
C ALA A 153 12.07 14.02 2.38
N GLN A 154 12.70 13.12 1.67
CA GLN A 154 12.65 12.98 0.22
C GLN A 154 11.94 11.67 -0.15
N PRO A 155 10.62 11.64 -0.35
CA PRO A 155 9.95 10.48 -0.90
C PRO A 155 10.49 10.21 -2.31
N VAL A 156 10.90 8.97 -2.60
CA VAL A 156 11.52 8.61 -3.89
C VAL A 156 10.77 7.49 -4.60
N VAL A 157 10.03 6.68 -3.87
CA VAL A 157 9.28 5.55 -4.42
C VAL A 157 8.05 5.24 -3.57
N ILE A 158 6.99 4.81 -4.24
CA ILE A 158 5.83 4.18 -3.62
C ILE A 158 5.95 2.68 -3.85
N GLY A 159 5.88 1.88 -2.79
CA GLY A 159 5.83 0.42 -2.83
C GLY A 159 4.48 -0.08 -2.37
N THR A 160 3.89 -1.06 -3.05
CA THR A 160 2.59 -1.61 -2.65
C THR A 160 2.43 -3.07 -3.07
N LEU A 161 1.65 -3.85 -2.33
CA LEU A 161 1.32 -5.22 -2.71
C LEU A 161 0.41 -5.24 -3.94
N ALA A 162 -0.53 -4.29 -4.02
CA ALA A 162 -1.43 -4.22 -5.15
C ALA A 162 -1.93 -2.80 -5.46
N VAL A 163 -2.32 -2.59 -6.70
CA VAL A 163 -3.01 -1.38 -7.15
C VAL A 163 -4.31 -1.74 -7.85
N TYR A 164 -5.33 -0.91 -7.65
CA TYR A 164 -6.57 -0.94 -8.42
C TYR A 164 -6.67 0.30 -9.31
N GLY A 165 -6.77 0.07 -10.63
CA GLY A 165 -6.83 1.15 -11.60
C GLY A 165 -5.57 2.01 -11.65
N ASP A 166 -5.72 3.28 -12.03
CA ASP A 166 -4.62 4.16 -12.42
C ASP A 166 -4.20 5.17 -11.34
N ALA A 167 -4.95 5.28 -10.23
CA ALA A 167 -4.71 6.29 -9.20
C ALA A 167 -3.28 6.27 -8.61
N ALA A 168 -2.68 5.08 -8.49
CA ALA A 168 -1.30 4.94 -8.01
C ALA A 168 -0.28 5.51 -9.01
N CYS A 169 -0.51 5.30 -10.32
CA CYS A 169 0.34 5.85 -11.37
C CYS A 169 0.23 7.37 -11.44
N GLU A 170 -0.98 7.91 -11.31
CA GLU A 170 -1.23 9.35 -11.26
C GLU A 170 -0.54 10.00 -10.05
N LEU A 171 -0.61 9.35 -8.87
CA LEU A 171 0.09 9.81 -7.67
C LEU A 171 1.60 9.81 -7.86
N ALA A 172 2.17 8.74 -8.39
CA ALA A 172 3.59 8.63 -8.65
C ALA A 172 4.07 9.73 -9.58
N THR A 173 3.36 9.96 -10.69
CA THR A 173 3.64 11.03 -11.66
C THR A 173 3.52 12.41 -11.02
N THR A 174 2.42 12.68 -10.29
CA THR A 174 2.16 13.99 -9.66
C THR A 174 3.22 14.36 -8.62
N HIS A 175 3.74 13.37 -7.90
CA HIS A 175 4.71 13.60 -6.84
C HIS A 175 6.17 13.42 -7.30
N ASP A 176 6.41 13.05 -8.56
CA ASP A 176 7.72 12.74 -9.15
C ASP A 176 8.46 11.66 -8.35
N VAL A 177 7.78 10.53 -8.14
CA VAL A 177 8.31 9.36 -7.44
C VAL A 177 8.09 8.09 -8.27
N ALA A 178 8.93 7.09 -8.10
CA ALA A 178 8.74 5.79 -8.74
C ALA A 178 7.54 5.03 -8.12
N LEU A 179 7.01 4.05 -8.86
CA LEU A 179 5.98 3.13 -8.36
C LEU A 179 6.45 1.68 -8.56
N GLU A 180 6.51 0.95 -7.46
CA GLU A 180 6.75 -0.49 -7.41
C GLU A 180 5.49 -1.19 -6.87
N THR A 181 4.85 -1.99 -7.70
CA THR A 181 3.69 -2.79 -7.29
C THR A 181 3.91 -4.25 -7.59
N LEU A 182 3.45 -5.14 -6.71
CA LEU A 182 3.54 -6.58 -6.95
C LEU A 182 2.44 -7.06 -7.89
N ALA A 183 1.22 -6.53 -7.74
CA ALA A 183 0.08 -6.88 -8.58
C ALA A 183 -0.69 -5.63 -9.03
N SER A 184 -1.29 -5.72 -10.22
CA SER A 184 -2.18 -4.69 -10.74
C SER A 184 -3.50 -5.34 -11.13
N PHE A 185 -4.58 -4.79 -10.61
CA PHE A 185 -5.93 -5.21 -10.94
C PHE A 185 -6.61 -4.14 -11.77
N ALA A 186 -7.25 -4.55 -12.85
CA ALA A 186 -8.07 -3.64 -13.64
C ALA A 186 -9.16 -3.03 -12.74
N SER A 187 -9.37 -1.73 -12.86
CA SER A 187 -10.44 -1.04 -12.14
C SER A 187 -11.78 -1.56 -12.63
N ARG A 188 -12.34 -2.55 -11.94
CA ARG A 188 -13.74 -2.98 -12.08
C ARG A 188 -14.54 -2.38 -10.94
N ILE A 189 -14.50 -1.06 -10.88
CA ILE A 189 -15.18 -0.24 -9.87
C ILE A 189 -16.13 0.68 -10.64
N TRP A 190 -17.35 0.78 -10.19
CA TRP A 190 -18.42 1.55 -10.84
C TRP A 190 -19.18 2.39 -9.84
N GLU A 191 -19.68 3.53 -10.28
CA GLU A 191 -20.76 4.18 -9.57
C GLU A 191 -22.01 3.25 -9.53
N PRO A 192 -22.81 3.26 -8.46
CA PRO A 192 -23.99 2.39 -8.34
C PRO A 192 -24.94 2.47 -9.53
N SER A 193 -25.12 3.67 -10.09
CA SER A 193 -26.00 3.96 -11.23
C SER A 193 -25.61 3.30 -12.55
N VAL A 194 -24.31 2.98 -12.71
CA VAL A 194 -23.75 2.38 -13.93
C VAL A 194 -23.11 1.01 -13.68
N CYS A 195 -23.36 0.43 -12.51
CA CYS A 195 -22.79 -0.86 -12.13
C CYS A 195 -23.38 -2.01 -12.95
N PRO A 196 -22.57 -2.76 -13.73
CA PRO A 196 -23.07 -3.87 -14.56
C PRO A 196 -23.54 -5.07 -13.71
N LEU A 197 -23.07 -5.19 -12.46
CA LEU A 197 -23.50 -6.25 -11.55
C LEU A 197 -24.89 -5.94 -10.97
N CYS A 198 -25.18 -4.66 -10.66
CA CYS A 198 -26.52 -4.22 -10.32
C CYS A 198 -27.51 -4.48 -11.47
N ALA A 199 -27.11 -4.12 -12.69
CA ALA A 199 -27.94 -4.33 -13.87
C ALA A 199 -28.26 -5.81 -14.13
N LYS A 200 -27.39 -6.72 -13.70
CA LYS A 200 -27.58 -8.18 -13.77
C LYS A 200 -28.27 -8.78 -12.54
N GLY A 201 -28.66 -7.96 -11.56
CA GLY A 201 -29.29 -8.43 -10.33
C GLY A 201 -28.38 -9.27 -9.42
N VAL A 202 -27.05 -9.13 -9.54
CA VAL A 202 -26.10 -9.85 -8.66
C VAL A 202 -26.21 -9.25 -7.27
N PRO A 203 -26.46 -10.06 -6.22
CA PRO A 203 -26.60 -9.56 -4.85
C PRO A 203 -25.31 -8.88 -4.37
N LEU A 204 -25.45 -7.81 -3.60
CA LEU A 204 -24.35 -7.16 -2.90
C LEU A 204 -23.91 -8.02 -1.72
N HIS A 205 -22.62 -8.21 -1.58
CA HIS A 205 -22.00 -8.75 -0.39
C HIS A 205 -21.65 -7.59 0.56
N ALA A 206 -22.16 -7.71 1.78
CA ALA A 206 -21.81 -6.79 2.87
C ALA A 206 -20.47 -7.15 3.48
#